data_1d01e7912941441c2ca729dc4ace44df
#
_entry.id   1d01e7912941441c2ca729dc4ace44df
#
_cell.length_a   1.000
_cell.length_b   1.000
_cell.length_c   1.000
_cell.angle_alpha   90.00
_cell.angle_beta   90.00
_cell.angle_gamma   90.00
#
_symmetry.space_group_name_H-M   'P 1'
#
loop_
_entity.id
_entity.type
_entity.pdbx_description
1 polymer ?
#
loop_
_entity_poly.entity_id
_entity_poly.type
_entity_poly.pdbx_seq_one_letter_code
_entity_poly.pdbx_strand_id
1 'polypeptide(L)'
;MKKEQEVIKNNKNIKAKNDSSLETNDNNDVILNDQEEQEELDKELEEQLGENVDSKKNPTKIWALGGIEEIGKNMYCFQQDDEIYIVDCGIKFADEQLPGIDGIICPFDYLVENKEKVKAVLITHGHEDHIGGIPYLLKTLEIPAIYASRLACEMIKKKIKDFDGVKQTKFIFIEDDTKITSKHFKIEFYRVCHSIPDAFGVYIETKNAKIIESGDYKFDFSTNGDESDILKMAELGRRDIDLLMTESTNAETPGFAPSEKIVINELKNLIEQAPGRIFIATFASNLQRIDELIQIAVKANKKICTIGRSMNTNINVSIDIGYLNISKSEIIEAREIGKYNDNEVLILCTGSQGEEMAALNQMANGRNDWISFKPTDTVIFSSNPIPGNFESVERLVNLLYRRGVRVAINSKETKLHTTGHATQQEQQLLFKLINPQYIIPTHGEYKMLRALRQNAIDSGVHPDNVYQIVNGQIVEMLDHKIKITNNFIDATEVYVSGNEINSDTSTLLKHRRALSEDGIFYVTLILDSKQRKLINLPVITSKGSFFIKGSQPLITKIVYSIKERVDTYLKRTQYINYNFLKKLVINVSQFFIWSNKKKRPLIRTTIFDLSKDQQQTTNKKS
;
A
#
# COMPACT_ATOMS: atom_id res chain seq x y z
N MET A 1 24.80 15.70 30.30
CA MET A 1 26.16 15.18 30.06
C MET A 1 26.97 14.81 31.32
N LYS A 2 26.82 15.45 32.49
CA LYS A 2 27.55 15.01 33.73
C LYS A 2 26.83 13.92 34.54
N LYS A 3 25.54 13.70 34.40
CA LYS A 3 24.77 12.63 35.06
C LYS A 3 24.78 11.28 34.34
N GLU A 4 25.03 11.27 33.03
CA GLU A 4 25.13 10.04 32.24
C GLU A 4 26.47 9.32 32.40
N GLN A 5 27.54 10.03 32.81
CA GLN A 5 28.85 9.41 33.01
C GLN A 5 28.97 8.71 34.37
N GLU A 6 28.14 9.01 35.36
CA GLU A 6 28.13 8.32 36.65
C GLU A 6 27.40 6.97 36.61
N VAL A 7 26.38 6.81 35.77
CA VAL A 7 25.65 5.55 35.63
C VAL A 7 26.48 4.49 34.88
N ILE A 8 27.35 4.90 33.97
CA ILE A 8 28.24 3.97 33.23
C ILE A 8 29.43 3.48 34.10
N LYS A 9 29.83 4.25 35.10
CA LYS A 9 30.91 3.82 36.01
C LYS A 9 30.44 2.82 37.08
N ASN A 10 29.18 2.90 37.51
CA ASN A 10 28.65 1.95 38.50
C ASN A 10 28.33 0.57 37.90
N ASN A 11 27.99 0.48 36.62
CA ASN A 11 27.75 -0.82 35.97
C ASN A 11 29.02 -1.59 35.56
N LYS A 12 30.20 -0.94 35.54
CA LYS A 12 31.49 -1.64 35.33
C LYS A 12 32.10 -2.25 36.56
N ASN A 13 31.73 -1.77 37.78
CA ASN A 13 32.24 -2.30 39.01
C ASN A 13 31.48 -3.52 39.56
N ILE A 14 30.31 -3.84 38.98
CA ILE A 14 29.54 -5.05 39.36
C ILE A 14 29.98 -6.27 38.54
N LYS A 15 30.58 -6.07 37.36
CA LYS A 15 31.09 -7.18 36.49
C LYS A 15 32.51 -7.66 36.83
N ALA A 16 33.23 -6.96 37.71
CA ALA A 16 34.62 -7.28 38.02
C ALA A 16 34.83 -8.01 39.38
N LYS A 17 33.77 -8.47 40.05
CA LYS A 17 33.85 -9.18 41.33
C LYS A 17 33.42 -10.67 41.27
N ASN A 18 33.04 -11.19 40.12
CA ASN A 18 32.58 -12.58 40.00
C ASN A 18 33.48 -13.51 39.18
N ASP A 19 34.77 -13.18 39.02
CA ASP A 19 35.74 -14.12 38.41
C ASP A 19 36.96 -14.28 39.33
N SER A 20 36.81 -15.07 40.41
CA SER A 20 37.93 -15.82 41.03
C SER A 20 37.37 -16.68 42.16
N SER A 21 37.18 -17.95 41.90
CA SER A 21 37.45 -19.13 42.77
C SER A 21 36.51 -20.27 42.40
N LEU A 22 37.00 -21.14 41.55
CA LEU A 22 36.52 -22.51 41.39
C LEU A 22 37.19 -23.33 42.49
N GLU A 23 36.43 -23.77 43.47
CA GLU A 23 36.70 -25.01 44.21
C GLU A 23 35.38 -25.78 44.37
N THR A 24 35.42 -27.01 43.94
CA THR A 24 34.38 -28.05 44.00
C THR A 24 34.07 -28.41 45.46
N ASN A 25 32.77 -28.39 45.83
CA ASN A 25 32.20 -29.40 46.75
C ASN A 25 30.66 -29.44 46.65
N ASP A 26 30.20 -30.69 46.75
CA ASP A 26 28.79 -31.12 46.78
C ASP A 26 27.91 -30.31 47.73
N ASN A 27 26.75 -29.81 47.24
CA ASN A 27 25.54 -29.68 48.04
C ASN A 27 24.35 -29.38 47.13
N ASN A 28 23.59 -30.39 46.79
CA ASN A 28 22.32 -30.32 46.07
C ASN A 28 21.14 -29.75 46.93
N ASP A 29 21.37 -29.31 48.14
CA ASP A 29 20.29 -28.92 49.06
C ASP A 29 20.09 -27.40 49.23
N VAL A 30 20.97 -26.55 48.64
CA VAL A 30 20.85 -25.07 48.77
C VAL A 30 20.04 -24.43 47.61
N ILE A 31 19.94 -25.10 46.46
CA ILE A 31 19.24 -24.54 45.30
C ILE A 31 17.70 -24.69 45.38
N LEU A 32 17.21 -25.61 46.19
CA LEU A 32 15.77 -25.82 46.41
C LEU A 32 15.14 -24.78 47.33
N ASN A 33 15.89 -24.24 48.31
CA ASN A 33 15.37 -23.23 49.23
C ASN A 33 15.18 -21.85 48.58
N ASP A 34 16.06 -21.46 47.65
CA ASP A 34 15.96 -20.17 46.97
C ASP A 34 14.78 -20.11 45.99
N GLN A 35 14.34 -21.27 45.44
CA GLN A 35 13.17 -21.35 44.56
C GLN A 35 11.87 -21.35 45.36
N GLU A 36 11.82 -22.00 46.52
CA GLU A 36 10.65 -21.97 47.38
C GLU A 36 10.43 -20.61 48.05
N GLU A 37 11.50 -19.91 48.46
CA GLU A 37 11.42 -18.52 48.96
C GLU A 37 10.99 -17.54 47.84
N GLN A 38 11.42 -17.76 46.60
CA GLN A 38 11.00 -16.91 45.46
C GLN A 38 9.53 -17.17 45.11
N GLU A 39 9.08 -18.41 45.14
CA GLU A 39 7.65 -18.76 44.90
C GLU A 39 6.74 -18.29 46.05
N GLU A 40 7.22 -18.25 47.30
CA GLU A 40 6.49 -17.66 48.43
C GLU A 40 6.43 -16.13 48.32
N LEU A 41 7.53 -15.48 47.93
CA LEU A 41 7.57 -14.02 47.71
C LEU A 41 6.66 -13.60 46.52
N ASP A 42 6.65 -14.38 45.45
CA ASP A 42 5.78 -14.15 44.29
C ASP A 42 4.31 -14.37 44.67
N LYS A 43 4.00 -15.35 45.53
CA LYS A 43 2.65 -15.56 46.06
C LYS A 43 2.21 -14.47 47.03
N GLU A 44 3.09 -14.00 47.92
CA GLU A 44 2.79 -12.86 48.79
C GLU A 44 2.63 -11.55 48.00
N LEU A 45 3.38 -11.39 46.92
CA LEU A 45 3.19 -10.26 45.99
C LEU A 45 1.86 -10.37 45.22
N GLU A 46 1.47 -11.59 44.80
CA GLU A 46 0.16 -11.84 44.18
C GLU A 46 -0.99 -11.67 45.19
N GLU A 47 -0.85 -12.08 46.45
CA GLU A 47 -1.84 -11.82 47.52
C GLU A 47 -1.94 -10.34 47.91
N GLN A 48 -0.83 -9.59 47.96
CA GLN A 48 -0.84 -8.14 48.21
C GLN A 48 -1.34 -7.33 47.00
N LEU A 49 -1.24 -7.88 45.78
CA LEU A 49 -1.87 -7.32 44.55
C LEU A 49 -3.31 -7.82 44.39
N GLY A 50 -3.74 -8.81 45.18
CA GLY A 50 -4.99 -9.55 45.03
C GLY A 50 -6.20 -9.00 45.78
N GLU A 51 -6.13 -7.87 46.48
CA GLU A 51 -7.32 -7.23 47.05
C GLU A 51 -7.73 -6.00 46.24
N ASN A 52 -8.22 -6.25 45.01
CA ASN A 52 -9.35 -5.55 44.40
C ASN A 52 -9.84 -6.35 43.19
N VAL A 53 -10.61 -7.37 43.45
CA VAL A 53 -11.46 -8.00 42.42
C VAL A 53 -12.66 -7.06 42.16
N ASP A 54 -12.38 -5.89 41.63
CA ASP A 54 -13.31 -5.17 40.82
C ASP A 54 -13.35 -5.90 39.47
N SER A 55 -14.52 -6.33 39.05
CA SER A 55 -14.74 -7.04 37.78
C SER A 55 -13.83 -6.50 36.71
N LYS A 56 -12.92 -7.34 36.15
CA LYS A 56 -11.91 -6.92 35.16
C LYS A 56 -12.59 -6.09 34.08
N LYS A 57 -12.51 -4.77 34.18
CA LYS A 57 -13.00 -3.85 33.17
C LYS A 57 -12.09 -4.04 31.96
N ASN A 58 -12.59 -4.73 30.93
CA ASN A 58 -11.82 -4.92 29.70
C ASN A 58 -11.75 -3.59 28.94
N PRO A 59 -10.58 -3.09 28.58
CA PRO A 59 -10.42 -1.86 27.80
C PRO A 59 -10.95 -2.03 26.39
N THR A 60 -11.33 -0.93 25.76
CA THR A 60 -11.44 -0.87 24.29
C THR A 60 -10.03 -0.84 23.73
N LYS A 61 -9.72 -1.80 22.85
CA LYS A 61 -8.41 -1.90 22.19
C LYS A 61 -8.50 -1.31 20.78
N ILE A 62 -7.48 -0.52 20.42
CA ILE A 62 -7.37 0.14 19.13
C ILE A 62 -5.98 -0.17 18.58
N TRP A 63 -5.88 -0.53 17.31
CA TRP A 63 -4.60 -0.68 16.63
C TRP A 63 -4.75 -0.43 15.14
N ALA A 64 -3.68 0.01 14.51
CA ALA A 64 -3.58 0.10 13.06
C ALA A 64 -2.79 -1.09 12.52
N LEU A 65 -3.27 -1.74 11.46
CA LEU A 65 -2.48 -2.72 10.70
C LEU A 65 -1.71 -2.05 9.56
N GLY A 66 -2.14 -0.85 9.17
CA GLY A 66 -1.50 0.01 8.18
C GLY A 66 -1.96 1.44 8.30
N GLY A 67 -1.34 2.37 7.56
CA GLY A 67 -1.68 3.80 7.56
C GLY A 67 -0.96 4.62 8.65
N ILE A 68 -0.02 4.04 9.41
CA ILE A 68 0.83 4.78 10.35
C ILE A 68 2.26 4.80 9.84
N GLU A 69 2.87 5.99 9.80
CA GLU A 69 4.19 6.28 9.20
C GLU A 69 4.27 5.96 7.70
N GLU A 70 3.13 5.85 7.03
CA GLU A 70 3.02 5.56 5.60
C GLU A 70 1.73 6.13 5.01
N ILE A 71 1.71 6.28 3.69
CA ILE A 71 0.52 6.56 2.89
C ILE A 71 0.10 5.26 2.22
N GLY A 72 -1.16 4.89 2.40
CA GLY A 72 -1.75 3.68 1.83
C GLY A 72 -1.93 2.54 2.81
N LYS A 73 -2.54 1.44 2.38
CA LYS A 73 -2.98 0.26 3.14
C LYS A 73 -3.63 0.59 4.49
N ASN A 74 -4.46 1.64 4.49
CA ASN A 74 -5.16 2.07 5.70
C ASN A 74 -6.05 0.95 6.23
N MET A 75 -5.89 0.62 7.51
CA MET A 75 -6.69 -0.40 8.18
C MET A 75 -6.61 -0.23 9.70
N TYR A 76 -7.70 0.22 10.30
CA TYR A 76 -7.80 0.52 11.72
C TYR A 76 -8.79 -0.43 12.38
N CYS A 77 -8.40 -1.05 13.49
CA CYS A 77 -9.20 -2.06 14.18
C CYS A 77 -9.59 -1.58 15.57
N PHE A 78 -10.85 -1.80 15.91
CA PHE A 78 -11.46 -1.43 17.20
C PHE A 78 -12.07 -2.67 17.82
N GLN A 79 -11.62 -3.05 19.01
CA GLN A 79 -12.11 -4.22 19.72
C GLN A 79 -12.65 -3.84 21.09
N GLN A 80 -13.85 -4.29 21.38
CA GLN A 80 -14.40 -4.34 22.73
C GLN A 80 -14.92 -5.75 23.02
N ASP A 81 -14.33 -6.39 23.99
CA ASP A 81 -14.67 -7.75 24.42
C ASP A 81 -14.68 -8.76 23.23
N ASP A 82 -15.85 -9.26 22.84
CA ASP A 82 -16.07 -10.24 21.78
C ASP A 82 -16.49 -9.64 20.42
N GLU A 83 -16.29 -8.35 20.22
CA GLU A 83 -16.59 -7.68 18.95
C GLU A 83 -15.40 -6.89 18.41
N ILE A 84 -15.13 -7.02 17.11
CA ILE A 84 -14.13 -6.26 16.35
C ILE A 84 -14.81 -5.60 15.17
N TYR A 85 -14.64 -4.28 15.03
CA TYR A 85 -14.96 -3.51 13.85
C TYR A 85 -13.66 -3.01 13.20
N ILE A 86 -13.65 -3.00 11.87
CA ILE A 86 -12.49 -2.60 11.07
C ILE A 86 -12.90 -1.36 10.27
N VAL A 87 -12.11 -0.31 10.31
CA VAL A 87 -12.26 0.86 9.44
C VAL A 87 -11.22 0.76 8.36
N ASP A 88 -11.68 0.71 7.11
CA ASP A 88 -10.92 0.53 5.87
C ASP A 88 -10.13 -0.79 5.78
N CYS A 89 -9.73 -1.13 4.56
CA CYS A 89 -8.84 -2.21 4.23
C CYS A 89 -8.18 -1.90 2.88
N GLY A 90 -7.17 -1.08 2.93
CA GLY A 90 -6.51 -0.52 1.77
C GLY A 90 -5.36 -1.33 1.21
N ILE A 91 -4.81 -0.85 0.11
CA ILE A 91 -3.56 -1.30 -0.50
C ILE A 91 -2.60 -0.12 -0.61
N LYS A 92 -1.31 -0.39 -0.50
CA LYS A 92 -0.24 0.55 -0.85
C LYS A 92 0.40 0.07 -2.14
N PHE A 93 0.56 0.94 -3.12
CA PHE A 93 1.23 0.58 -4.36
C PHE A 93 2.71 0.33 -4.12
N ALA A 94 3.24 -0.69 -4.79
CA ALA A 94 4.65 -1.02 -4.72
C ALA A 94 5.48 0.01 -5.49
N ASP A 95 6.65 0.36 -4.95
CA ASP A 95 7.62 1.20 -5.63
C ASP A 95 8.46 0.42 -6.66
N GLU A 96 9.29 1.13 -7.43
CA GLU A 96 10.19 0.53 -8.43
C GLU A 96 11.23 -0.44 -7.82
N GLN A 97 11.44 -0.39 -6.51
CA GLN A 97 12.39 -1.29 -5.81
C GLN A 97 11.81 -2.69 -5.57
N LEU A 98 10.51 -2.87 -5.83
CA LEU A 98 9.76 -4.11 -5.65
C LEU A 98 9.31 -4.73 -6.98
N PRO A 99 10.22 -5.18 -7.85
CA PRO A 99 9.90 -5.63 -9.20
C PRO A 99 8.90 -6.79 -9.20
N GLY A 100 7.77 -6.58 -9.92
CA GLY A 100 6.71 -7.56 -10.08
C GLY A 100 5.84 -7.77 -8.83
N ILE A 101 5.88 -6.86 -7.87
CA ILE A 101 4.90 -6.69 -6.81
C ILE A 101 3.94 -5.59 -7.26
N ASP A 102 2.65 -5.86 -7.20
CA ASP A 102 1.63 -4.90 -7.63
C ASP A 102 1.18 -4.03 -6.44
N GLY A 103 1.27 -4.57 -5.22
CA GLY A 103 0.90 -3.84 -4.02
C GLY A 103 1.31 -4.52 -2.72
N ILE A 104 1.06 -3.79 -1.65
CA ILE A 104 1.35 -4.18 -0.26
C ILE A 104 0.04 -4.04 0.50
N ILE A 105 -0.34 -5.08 1.24
CA ILE A 105 -1.53 -5.12 2.08
C ILE A 105 -1.16 -5.39 3.56
N CYS A 106 -2.13 -5.21 4.43
CA CYS A 106 -1.99 -5.59 5.84
C CYS A 106 -2.01 -7.11 6.01
N PRO A 107 -1.36 -7.67 7.04
CA PRO A 107 -1.54 -9.05 7.44
C PRO A 107 -2.91 -9.25 8.09
N PHE A 108 -3.53 -10.40 7.85
CA PHE A 108 -4.87 -10.71 8.37
C PHE A 108 -4.85 -11.81 9.45
N ASP A 109 -3.68 -12.30 9.85
CA ASP A 109 -3.52 -13.46 10.74
C ASP A 109 -4.27 -13.28 12.06
N TYR A 110 -4.12 -12.14 12.73
CA TYR A 110 -4.86 -11.84 13.96
C TYR A 110 -6.38 -11.87 13.77
N LEU A 111 -6.88 -11.37 12.65
CA LEU A 111 -8.31 -11.37 12.33
C LEU A 111 -8.80 -12.78 12.02
N VAL A 112 -7.99 -13.61 11.39
CA VAL A 112 -8.29 -15.04 11.13
C VAL A 112 -8.38 -15.81 12.45
N GLU A 113 -7.43 -15.59 13.36
CA GLU A 113 -7.46 -16.22 14.70
C GLU A 113 -8.66 -15.77 15.55
N ASN A 114 -9.16 -14.55 15.31
CA ASN A 114 -10.30 -13.96 16.02
C ASN A 114 -11.54 -13.79 15.14
N LYS A 115 -11.71 -14.60 14.10
CA LYS A 115 -12.75 -14.45 13.08
C LYS A 115 -14.18 -14.33 13.63
N GLU A 116 -14.50 -15.04 14.71
CA GLU A 116 -15.82 -15.02 15.35
C GLU A 116 -16.15 -13.65 15.99
N LYS A 117 -15.11 -12.87 16.29
CA LYS A 117 -15.28 -11.52 16.85
C LYS A 117 -15.48 -10.46 15.78
N VAL A 118 -15.03 -10.69 14.54
CA VAL A 118 -15.13 -9.71 13.45
C VAL A 118 -16.60 -9.55 13.05
N LYS A 119 -17.13 -8.33 13.18
CA LYS A 119 -18.53 -8.01 12.89
C LYS A 119 -18.73 -7.34 11.54
N ALA A 120 -17.88 -6.38 11.20
CA ALA A 120 -17.97 -5.67 9.93
C ALA A 120 -16.67 -4.95 9.56
N VAL A 121 -16.57 -4.61 8.28
CA VAL A 121 -15.67 -3.58 7.76
C VAL A 121 -16.50 -2.34 7.44
N LEU A 122 -16.02 -1.19 7.89
CA LEU A 122 -16.60 0.14 7.67
C LEU A 122 -15.69 0.87 6.69
N ILE A 123 -16.19 1.27 5.55
CA ILE A 123 -15.39 1.94 4.52
C ILE A 123 -15.68 3.43 4.54
N THR A 124 -14.64 4.20 4.71
CA THR A 124 -14.72 5.66 4.70
C THR A 124 -15.01 6.20 3.30
N HIS A 125 -14.31 5.70 2.28
CA HIS A 125 -14.49 6.11 0.89
C HIS A 125 -13.86 5.11 -0.09
N GLY A 126 -14.00 5.35 -1.40
CA GLY A 126 -13.68 4.38 -2.44
C GLY A 126 -12.26 4.44 -3.02
N HIS A 127 -11.29 5.12 -2.41
CA HIS A 127 -9.91 5.10 -2.89
C HIS A 127 -9.22 3.76 -2.64
N GLU A 128 -8.22 3.43 -3.46
CA GLU A 128 -7.52 2.15 -3.43
C GLU A 128 -6.79 1.91 -2.09
N ASP A 129 -6.24 2.92 -1.50
CA ASP A 129 -5.56 2.88 -0.21
C ASP A 129 -6.50 2.70 0.99
N HIS A 130 -7.82 2.66 0.73
CA HIS A 130 -8.89 2.37 1.69
C HIS A 130 -9.70 1.11 1.34
N ILE A 131 -9.82 0.72 0.05
CA ILE A 131 -10.61 -0.47 -0.36
C ILE A 131 -9.78 -1.54 -1.08
N GLY A 132 -8.55 -1.25 -1.49
CA GLY A 132 -7.75 -2.10 -2.37
C GLY A 132 -7.37 -3.45 -1.75
N GLY A 133 -7.34 -3.57 -0.43
CA GLY A 133 -7.08 -4.80 0.32
C GLY A 133 -8.30 -5.72 0.47
N ILE A 134 -9.52 -5.22 0.24
CA ILE A 134 -10.77 -5.96 0.44
C ILE A 134 -10.83 -7.30 -0.31
N PRO A 135 -10.43 -7.41 -1.59
CA PRO A 135 -10.47 -8.69 -2.28
C PRO A 135 -9.60 -9.76 -1.61
N TYR A 136 -8.43 -9.37 -1.10
CA TYR A 136 -7.51 -10.26 -0.41
C TYR A 136 -8.03 -10.63 0.99
N LEU A 137 -8.63 -9.68 1.71
CA LEU A 137 -9.30 -9.93 2.99
C LEU A 137 -10.42 -10.95 2.82
N LEU A 138 -11.33 -10.75 1.85
CA LEU A 138 -12.46 -11.64 1.59
C LEU A 138 -12.02 -13.01 1.04
N LYS A 139 -10.85 -13.10 0.42
CA LYS A 139 -10.26 -14.38 0.05
C LYS A 139 -9.79 -15.18 1.27
N THR A 140 -9.30 -14.47 2.28
CA THR A 140 -8.71 -15.05 3.49
C THR A 140 -9.77 -15.29 4.57
N LEU A 141 -10.64 -14.31 4.83
CA LEU A 141 -11.58 -14.29 5.95
C LEU A 141 -13.02 -14.02 5.45
N GLU A 142 -14.01 -14.70 6.03
CA GLU A 142 -15.41 -14.35 5.86
C GLU A 142 -15.75 -13.13 6.73
N ILE A 143 -16.26 -12.08 6.09
CA ILE A 143 -16.68 -10.84 6.74
C ILE A 143 -18.21 -10.79 6.70
N PRO A 144 -18.91 -10.69 7.84
CA PRO A 144 -20.37 -10.70 7.88
C PRO A 144 -21.01 -9.56 7.09
N ALA A 145 -20.44 -8.34 7.19
CA ALA A 145 -20.94 -7.17 6.48
C ALA A 145 -19.83 -6.17 6.13
N ILE A 146 -19.98 -5.50 5.00
CA ILE A 146 -19.22 -4.31 4.62
C ILE A 146 -20.20 -3.16 4.53
N TYR A 147 -19.97 -2.13 5.34
CA TYR A 147 -20.69 -0.87 5.30
C TYR A 147 -19.87 0.12 4.48
N ALA A 148 -20.44 0.67 3.42
CA ALA A 148 -19.76 1.62 2.54
C ALA A 148 -20.77 2.51 1.83
N SER A 149 -20.33 3.65 1.29
CA SER A 149 -21.15 4.44 0.37
C SER A 149 -21.58 3.59 -0.84
N ARG A 150 -22.62 4.02 -1.53
CA ARG A 150 -23.09 3.32 -2.73
C ARG A 150 -22.00 3.19 -3.78
N LEU A 151 -21.24 4.28 -3.99
CA LEU A 151 -20.11 4.31 -4.92
C LEU A 151 -19.02 3.31 -4.52
N ALA A 152 -18.56 3.38 -3.28
CA ALA A 152 -17.51 2.49 -2.78
C ALA A 152 -17.93 1.00 -2.83
N CYS A 153 -19.20 0.69 -2.51
CA CYS A 153 -19.74 -0.67 -2.65
C CYS A 153 -19.64 -1.20 -4.09
N GLU A 154 -20.04 -0.39 -5.08
CA GLU A 154 -19.99 -0.83 -6.49
C GLU A 154 -18.55 -0.96 -7.01
N MET A 155 -17.64 -0.07 -6.57
CA MET A 155 -16.22 -0.19 -6.86
C MET A 155 -15.64 -1.49 -6.28
N ILE A 156 -15.93 -1.81 -5.02
CA ILE A 156 -15.51 -3.06 -4.36
C ILE A 156 -16.10 -4.28 -5.09
N LYS A 157 -17.42 -4.29 -5.35
CA LYS A 157 -18.09 -5.39 -6.06
C LYS A 157 -17.49 -5.65 -7.44
N LYS A 158 -17.11 -4.59 -8.17
CA LYS A 158 -16.46 -4.73 -9.46
C LYS A 158 -15.05 -5.31 -9.32
N LYS A 159 -14.31 -4.86 -8.32
CA LYS A 159 -12.96 -5.32 -8.03
C LYS A 159 -12.94 -6.81 -7.65
N ILE A 160 -13.83 -7.27 -6.77
CA ILE A 160 -13.87 -8.67 -6.35
C ILE A 160 -14.27 -9.64 -7.46
N LYS A 161 -14.93 -9.19 -8.55
CA LYS A 161 -15.26 -10.05 -9.70
C LYS A 161 -14.01 -10.57 -10.42
N ASP A 162 -12.89 -9.86 -10.32
CA ASP A 162 -11.62 -10.24 -10.94
C ASP A 162 -10.80 -11.21 -10.06
N PHE A 163 -11.36 -11.61 -8.89
CA PHE A 163 -10.69 -12.46 -7.90
C PHE A 163 -11.42 -13.79 -7.73
N ASP A 164 -10.66 -14.89 -7.82
CA ASP A 164 -11.18 -16.21 -7.51
C ASP A 164 -11.12 -16.51 -6.00
N GLY A 165 -12.10 -17.26 -5.50
CA GLY A 165 -12.13 -17.73 -4.12
C GLY A 165 -12.52 -16.68 -3.08
N VAL A 166 -13.09 -15.57 -3.51
CA VAL A 166 -13.62 -14.52 -2.61
C VAL A 166 -14.85 -15.05 -1.87
N LYS A 167 -14.85 -14.94 -0.54
CA LYS A 167 -15.97 -15.34 0.31
C LYS A 167 -17.10 -14.34 0.20
N GLN A 168 -18.34 -14.80 0.41
CA GLN A 168 -19.51 -13.94 0.36
C GLN A 168 -19.54 -12.99 1.57
N THR A 169 -19.99 -11.77 1.32
CA THR A 169 -20.21 -10.74 2.33
C THR A 169 -21.46 -9.94 1.99
N LYS A 170 -22.12 -9.38 3.00
CA LYS A 170 -23.28 -8.50 2.82
C LYS A 170 -22.79 -7.07 2.65
N PHE A 171 -23.16 -6.40 1.54
CA PHE A 171 -22.95 -4.97 1.35
C PHE A 171 -24.12 -4.18 1.89
N ILE A 172 -23.86 -3.20 2.75
CA ILE A 172 -24.84 -2.32 3.36
C ILE A 172 -24.44 -0.89 3.01
N PHE A 173 -25.35 -0.15 2.39
CA PHE A 173 -25.10 1.23 2.01
C PHE A 173 -25.15 2.14 3.25
N ILE A 174 -24.15 3.02 3.36
CA ILE A 174 -24.12 4.08 4.35
C ILE A 174 -24.90 5.27 3.78
N GLU A 175 -25.81 5.79 4.58
CA GLU A 175 -26.55 7.03 4.37
C GLU A 175 -26.36 7.92 5.60
N ASP A 176 -26.78 9.19 5.54
CA ASP A 176 -26.50 10.20 6.57
C ASP A 176 -27.04 9.85 7.97
N ASP A 177 -28.09 9.03 8.04
CA ASP A 177 -28.71 8.57 9.27
C ASP A 177 -28.34 7.13 9.68
N THR A 178 -27.41 6.50 8.93
CA THR A 178 -26.99 5.13 9.20
C THR A 178 -26.35 5.02 10.58
N LYS A 179 -26.88 4.12 11.39
CA LYS A 179 -26.37 3.79 12.72
C LYS A 179 -26.22 2.30 12.87
N ILE A 180 -25.13 1.87 13.47
CA ILE A 180 -24.89 0.48 13.85
C ILE A 180 -24.92 0.42 15.36
N THR A 181 -25.77 -0.46 15.88
CA THR A 181 -25.81 -0.76 17.32
C THR A 181 -25.60 -2.26 17.49
N SER A 182 -24.57 -2.61 18.22
CA SER A 182 -24.27 -3.98 18.61
C SER A 182 -24.25 -4.12 20.14
N LYS A 183 -23.75 -5.22 20.64
CA LYS A 183 -23.64 -5.46 22.10
C LYS A 183 -22.69 -4.45 22.76
N HIS A 184 -21.60 -4.10 22.08
CA HIS A 184 -20.54 -3.29 22.66
C HIS A 184 -20.28 -1.97 21.94
N PHE A 185 -20.83 -1.78 20.73
CA PHE A 185 -20.56 -0.61 19.90
C PHE A 185 -21.83 0.12 19.50
N LYS A 186 -21.72 1.46 19.45
CA LYS A 186 -22.61 2.34 18.69
C LYS A 186 -21.74 3.09 17.69
N ILE A 187 -22.11 3.03 16.41
CA ILE A 187 -21.34 3.63 15.33
C ILE A 187 -22.27 4.51 14.51
N GLU A 188 -21.80 5.73 14.20
CA GLU A 188 -22.48 6.70 13.34
C GLU A 188 -21.48 7.18 12.28
N PHE A 189 -21.98 7.66 11.15
CA PHE A 189 -21.18 8.21 10.08
C PHE A 189 -21.49 9.71 9.94
N TYR A 190 -20.51 10.47 9.43
CA TYR A 190 -20.69 11.87 9.09
C TYR A 190 -19.97 12.18 7.78
N ARG A 191 -20.59 13.00 6.93
CA ARG A 191 -20.01 13.33 5.62
C ARG A 191 -18.77 14.19 5.76
N VAL A 192 -17.78 13.88 4.92
CA VAL A 192 -16.58 14.68 4.73
C VAL A 192 -16.40 14.98 3.24
N CYS A 193 -15.89 16.15 2.92
CA CYS A 193 -15.49 16.49 1.55
C CYS A 193 -14.12 15.87 1.27
N HIS A 194 -14.00 15.15 0.15
CA HIS A 194 -12.74 14.61 -0.31
C HIS A 194 -12.65 14.68 -1.85
N SER A 195 -11.58 14.13 -2.46
CA SER A 195 -11.42 14.10 -3.92
C SER A 195 -12.27 13.02 -4.62
N ILE A 196 -12.89 12.14 -3.87
CA ILE A 196 -13.88 11.17 -4.33
C ILE A 196 -15.20 11.43 -3.60
N PRO A 197 -16.36 11.30 -4.29
CA PRO A 197 -17.66 11.52 -3.68
C PRO A 197 -18.02 10.51 -2.61
N ASP A 198 -19.03 10.86 -1.80
CA ASP A 198 -19.60 9.99 -0.76
C ASP A 198 -18.55 9.52 0.24
N ALA A 199 -17.65 10.41 0.69
CA ALA A 199 -16.69 10.13 1.75
C ALA A 199 -17.29 10.39 3.13
N PHE A 200 -16.91 9.54 4.10
CA PHE A 200 -17.41 9.59 5.47
C PHE A 200 -16.27 9.49 6.48
N GLY A 201 -16.41 10.20 7.59
CA GLY A 201 -15.75 9.89 8.84
C GLY A 201 -16.64 9.01 9.71
N VAL A 202 -16.07 8.38 10.73
CA VAL A 202 -16.74 7.39 11.57
C VAL A 202 -16.66 7.80 13.03
N TYR A 203 -17.83 7.87 13.70
CA TYR A 203 -17.93 7.98 15.15
C TYR A 203 -18.16 6.59 15.74
N ILE A 204 -17.37 6.22 16.74
CA ILE A 204 -17.40 4.92 17.41
C ILE A 204 -17.51 5.15 18.91
N GLU A 205 -18.57 4.64 19.52
CA GLU A 205 -18.82 4.69 20.96
C GLU A 205 -18.80 3.27 21.53
N THR A 206 -18.03 3.09 22.59
CA THR A 206 -18.02 1.90 23.44
C THR A 206 -18.32 2.29 24.88
N LYS A 207 -18.34 1.34 25.80
CA LYS A 207 -18.45 1.63 27.24
C LYS A 207 -17.28 2.43 27.81
N ASN A 208 -16.12 2.42 27.12
CA ASN A 208 -14.87 2.99 27.64
C ASN A 208 -14.41 4.22 26.86
N ALA A 209 -14.93 4.46 25.66
CA ALA A 209 -14.41 5.52 24.80
C ALA A 209 -15.42 5.99 23.77
N LYS A 210 -15.29 7.27 23.39
CA LYS A 210 -15.92 7.91 22.24
C LYS A 210 -14.82 8.34 21.28
N ILE A 211 -14.79 7.74 20.12
CA ILE A 211 -13.69 7.85 19.18
C ILE A 211 -14.22 8.40 17.87
N ILE A 212 -13.47 9.28 17.23
CA ILE A 212 -13.68 9.69 15.86
C ILE A 212 -12.49 9.25 15.03
N GLU A 213 -12.78 8.61 13.91
CA GLU A 213 -11.88 8.37 12.80
C GLU A 213 -12.31 9.27 11.66
N SER A 214 -11.40 10.14 11.18
CA SER A 214 -11.78 11.23 10.28
C SER A 214 -12.07 10.78 8.86
N GLY A 215 -11.55 9.63 8.42
CA GLY A 215 -11.32 9.37 7.00
C GLY A 215 -10.40 10.44 6.40
N ASP A 216 -10.33 10.45 5.08
CA ASP A 216 -9.66 11.50 4.34
C ASP A 216 -10.60 12.66 4.09
N TYR A 217 -10.17 13.88 4.38
CA TYR A 217 -11.06 15.03 4.33
C TYR A 217 -10.37 16.33 3.92
N LYS A 218 -11.17 17.29 3.50
CA LYS A 218 -10.85 18.71 3.40
C LYS A 218 -12.09 19.55 3.73
N PHE A 219 -11.94 20.86 3.80
CA PHE A 219 -13.06 21.79 3.88
C PHE A 219 -13.12 22.64 2.61
N ASP A 220 -14.12 22.41 1.78
CA ASP A 220 -14.40 23.23 0.59
C ASP A 220 -15.85 23.73 0.63
N PHE A 221 -16.01 25.03 0.87
CA PHE A 221 -17.30 25.68 1.08
C PHE A 221 -17.93 26.24 -0.20
N SER A 222 -17.37 25.95 -1.35
CA SER A 222 -17.77 26.59 -2.61
C SER A 222 -18.02 25.60 -3.73
N THR A 223 -18.09 24.33 -3.44
CA THR A 223 -18.38 23.27 -4.41
C THR A 223 -19.88 23.10 -4.63
N ASN A 224 -20.25 22.61 -5.81
CA ASN A 224 -21.59 22.10 -6.07
C ASN A 224 -21.70 20.60 -5.73
N GLY A 225 -20.69 20.03 -5.08
CA GLY A 225 -20.56 18.62 -4.73
C GLY A 225 -20.72 18.37 -3.23
N ASP A 226 -20.15 17.25 -2.78
CA ASP A 226 -20.20 16.85 -1.38
C ASP A 226 -19.49 17.87 -0.49
N GLU A 227 -20.22 18.36 0.51
CA GLU A 227 -19.70 19.24 1.53
C GLU A 227 -19.45 18.46 2.83
N SER A 228 -18.46 18.91 3.60
CA SER A 228 -18.27 18.38 4.97
C SER A 228 -19.44 18.80 5.86
N ASP A 229 -20.05 17.84 6.54
CA ASP A 229 -21.15 18.13 7.48
C ASP A 229 -20.61 18.72 8.79
N ILE A 230 -20.31 20.02 8.74
CA ILE A 230 -19.79 20.80 9.86
C ILE A 230 -20.76 20.78 11.05
N LEU A 231 -22.08 20.78 10.79
CA LEU A 231 -23.07 20.76 11.85
C LEU A 231 -23.04 19.44 12.61
N LYS A 232 -22.92 18.32 11.89
CA LYS A 232 -22.77 17.00 12.50
C LYS A 232 -21.44 16.88 13.24
N MET A 233 -20.34 17.37 12.66
CA MET A 233 -19.03 17.41 13.34
C MET A 233 -19.11 18.19 14.67
N ALA A 234 -19.74 19.38 14.66
CA ALA A 234 -19.91 20.17 15.89
C ALA A 234 -20.87 19.51 16.88
N GLU A 235 -21.93 18.81 16.42
CA GLU A 235 -22.80 18.00 17.28
C GLU A 235 -22.01 16.87 17.94
N LEU A 236 -21.19 16.13 17.17
CA LEU A 236 -20.33 15.09 17.69
C LEU A 236 -19.35 15.64 18.72
N GLY A 237 -18.73 16.78 18.44
CA GLY A 237 -17.80 17.44 19.37
C GLY A 237 -18.42 17.82 20.73
N ARG A 238 -19.74 18.00 20.81
CA ARG A 238 -20.46 18.22 22.09
C ARG A 238 -20.69 16.95 22.91
N ARG A 239 -20.32 15.79 22.37
CA ARG A 239 -20.48 14.49 23.05
C ARG A 239 -19.27 14.11 23.90
N ASP A 240 -18.35 15.04 24.18
CA ASP A 240 -17.09 14.81 24.92
C ASP A 240 -16.28 13.68 24.26
N ILE A 241 -15.68 13.97 23.12
CA ILE A 241 -14.88 13.01 22.35
C ILE A 241 -13.54 12.76 23.06
N ASP A 242 -13.26 11.51 23.33
CA ASP A 242 -12.02 11.11 23.97
C ASP A 242 -10.86 11.10 22.97
N LEU A 243 -11.02 10.46 21.82
CA LEU A 243 -9.97 10.25 20.86
C LEU A 243 -10.38 10.66 19.43
N LEU A 244 -9.54 11.45 18.79
CA LEU A 244 -9.58 11.72 17.37
C LEU A 244 -8.39 11.01 16.70
N MET A 245 -8.66 10.06 15.81
CA MET A 245 -7.72 9.53 14.83
C MET A 245 -7.94 10.31 13.53
N THR A 246 -6.89 10.90 12.97
CA THR A 246 -7.07 11.81 11.82
C THR A 246 -5.89 11.80 10.85
N GLU A 247 -6.20 11.88 9.56
CA GLU A 247 -5.26 11.89 8.48
C GLU A 247 -4.27 13.06 8.57
N SER A 248 -3.05 12.87 8.05
CA SER A 248 -1.95 13.83 8.15
C SER A 248 -1.26 14.15 6.82
N THR A 249 -1.80 13.67 5.71
CA THR A 249 -1.18 13.70 4.38
C THR A 249 -0.66 15.09 3.97
N ASN A 250 -1.40 16.16 4.28
CA ASN A 250 -1.01 17.54 3.97
C ASN A 250 -0.73 18.42 5.20
N ALA A 251 -0.42 17.84 6.33
CA ALA A 251 -0.16 18.57 7.57
C ALA A 251 1.00 19.58 7.49
N GLU A 252 1.93 19.39 6.56
CA GLU A 252 3.06 20.31 6.31
C GLU A 252 2.66 21.55 5.47
N THR A 253 1.48 21.53 4.83
CA THR A 253 1.04 22.60 3.93
C THR A 253 0.29 23.67 4.70
N PRO A 254 0.76 24.94 4.75
CA PRO A 254 0.10 26.00 5.49
C PRO A 254 -1.17 26.50 4.79
N GLY A 255 -2.08 27.07 5.55
CA GLY A 255 -3.30 27.68 5.06
C GLY A 255 -4.44 26.67 4.86
N PHE A 256 -5.41 27.08 4.03
CA PHE A 256 -6.48 26.24 3.48
C PHE A 256 -6.14 25.77 2.07
N ALA A 257 -6.57 24.57 1.70
CA ALA A 257 -6.49 24.11 0.32
C ALA A 257 -7.32 25.03 -0.61
N PRO A 258 -6.86 25.28 -1.83
CA PRO A 258 -7.69 25.98 -2.82
C PRO A 258 -8.99 25.23 -3.08
N SER A 259 -10.09 25.99 -3.27
CA SER A 259 -11.37 25.39 -3.63
C SER A 259 -11.32 24.73 -5.01
N GLU A 260 -12.03 23.61 -5.17
CA GLU A 260 -12.22 22.91 -6.45
C GLU A 260 -12.84 23.85 -7.51
N LYS A 261 -13.70 24.78 -7.11
CA LYS A 261 -14.30 25.80 -7.99
C LYS A 261 -13.26 26.65 -8.71
N ILE A 262 -12.14 26.97 -8.06
CA ILE A 262 -11.04 27.72 -8.70
C ILE A 262 -10.42 26.88 -9.81
N VAL A 263 -10.17 25.61 -9.55
CA VAL A 263 -9.62 24.65 -10.52
C VAL A 263 -10.56 24.50 -11.72
N ILE A 264 -11.84 24.30 -11.46
CA ILE A 264 -12.86 24.14 -12.52
C ILE A 264 -12.96 25.38 -13.41
N ASN A 265 -12.91 26.58 -12.83
CA ASN A 265 -12.93 27.83 -13.61
C ASN A 265 -11.70 27.95 -14.53
N GLU A 266 -10.52 27.58 -14.03
CA GLU A 266 -9.29 27.62 -14.83
C GLU A 266 -9.31 26.56 -15.95
N LEU A 267 -9.76 25.33 -15.64
CA LEU A 267 -9.95 24.29 -16.64
C LEU A 267 -10.94 24.70 -17.71
N LYS A 268 -12.06 25.35 -17.34
CA LYS A 268 -13.05 25.89 -18.28
C LYS A 268 -12.41 26.90 -19.23
N ASN A 269 -11.63 27.85 -18.72
CA ASN A 269 -10.94 28.85 -19.53
C ASN A 269 -10.02 28.19 -20.56
N LEU A 270 -9.24 27.18 -20.15
CA LEU A 270 -8.36 26.43 -21.05
C LEU A 270 -9.13 25.63 -22.11
N ILE A 271 -10.27 25.03 -21.72
CA ILE A 271 -11.13 24.27 -22.62
C ILE A 271 -11.73 25.17 -23.69
N GLU A 272 -12.18 26.38 -23.34
CA GLU A 272 -12.77 27.36 -24.25
C GLU A 272 -11.73 27.96 -25.22
N GLN A 273 -10.48 28.12 -24.79
CA GLN A 273 -9.40 28.73 -25.58
C GLN A 273 -8.62 27.72 -26.45
N ALA A 274 -8.84 26.42 -26.28
CA ALA A 274 -8.09 25.40 -27.00
C ALA A 274 -8.46 25.36 -28.50
N PRO A 275 -7.48 25.44 -29.41
CA PRO A 275 -7.75 25.52 -30.85
C PRO A 275 -8.08 24.15 -31.48
N GLY A 276 -7.78 23.06 -30.84
CA GLY A 276 -7.97 21.69 -31.31
C GLY A 276 -8.52 20.77 -30.23
N ARG A 277 -8.12 19.48 -30.29
CA ARG A 277 -8.54 18.50 -29.29
C ARG A 277 -7.94 18.82 -27.94
N ILE A 278 -8.68 18.48 -26.91
CA ILE A 278 -8.27 18.70 -25.51
C ILE A 278 -8.10 17.33 -24.85
N PHE A 279 -6.96 17.13 -24.23
CA PHE A 279 -6.65 15.95 -23.41
C PHE A 279 -6.50 16.40 -21.97
N ILE A 280 -7.29 15.84 -21.07
CA ILE A 280 -7.20 16.13 -19.63
C ILE A 280 -6.80 14.85 -18.93
N ALA A 281 -5.57 14.87 -18.40
CA ALA A 281 -5.05 13.80 -17.56
C ALA A 281 -5.36 14.11 -16.10
N THR A 282 -6.16 13.25 -15.46
CA THR A 282 -6.56 13.38 -14.05
C THR A 282 -6.65 12.02 -13.39
N PHE A 283 -6.77 12.00 -12.06
CA PHE A 283 -7.07 10.77 -11.33
C PHE A 283 -8.48 10.28 -11.69
N ALA A 284 -8.58 9.01 -12.03
CA ALA A 284 -9.85 8.39 -12.41
C ALA A 284 -10.86 8.31 -11.24
N SER A 285 -10.40 8.46 -10.01
CA SER A 285 -11.21 8.50 -8.79
C SER A 285 -11.77 9.89 -8.48
N ASN A 286 -11.23 10.97 -9.06
CA ASN A 286 -11.74 12.33 -8.84
C ASN A 286 -13.02 12.56 -9.67
N LEU A 287 -14.08 11.86 -9.31
CA LEU A 287 -15.33 11.82 -10.05
C LEU A 287 -16.08 13.16 -10.00
N GLN A 288 -15.91 13.92 -8.93
CA GLN A 288 -16.49 15.26 -8.86
C GLN A 288 -15.90 16.18 -9.94
N ARG A 289 -14.57 16.22 -10.10
CA ARG A 289 -13.93 16.99 -11.16
C ARG A 289 -14.29 16.46 -12.55
N ILE A 290 -14.37 15.14 -12.70
CA ILE A 290 -14.76 14.49 -13.95
C ILE A 290 -16.19 14.91 -14.34
N ASP A 291 -17.14 14.95 -13.40
CA ASP A 291 -18.51 15.42 -13.66
C ASP A 291 -18.53 16.88 -14.13
N GLU A 292 -17.87 17.77 -13.42
CA GLU A 292 -17.77 19.18 -13.80
C GLU A 292 -17.14 19.35 -15.21
N LEU A 293 -16.08 18.62 -15.51
CA LEU A 293 -15.45 18.63 -16.85
C LEU A 293 -16.40 18.12 -17.94
N ILE A 294 -17.17 17.08 -17.64
CA ILE A 294 -18.21 16.55 -18.53
C ILE A 294 -19.28 17.62 -18.79
N GLN A 295 -19.77 18.27 -17.73
CA GLN A 295 -20.79 19.34 -17.84
C GLN A 295 -20.27 20.55 -18.65
N ILE A 296 -19.00 20.93 -18.47
CA ILE A 296 -18.35 21.98 -19.27
C ILE A 296 -18.27 21.56 -20.75
N ALA A 297 -17.83 20.33 -21.01
CA ALA A 297 -17.70 19.82 -22.38
C ALA A 297 -19.05 19.77 -23.11
N VAL A 298 -20.09 19.26 -22.44
CA VAL A 298 -21.46 19.20 -23.00
C VAL A 298 -21.99 20.61 -23.31
N LYS A 299 -21.83 21.58 -22.37
CA LYS A 299 -22.22 22.98 -22.60
C LYS A 299 -21.46 23.64 -23.75
N ALA A 300 -20.22 23.20 -24.00
CA ALA A 300 -19.40 23.66 -25.10
C ALA A 300 -19.62 22.85 -26.41
N ASN A 301 -20.66 22.00 -26.47
CA ASN A 301 -20.98 21.10 -27.59
C ASN A 301 -19.81 20.19 -28.01
N LYS A 302 -18.98 19.76 -27.04
CA LYS A 302 -17.89 18.83 -27.29
C LYS A 302 -18.32 17.39 -27.01
N LYS A 303 -17.83 16.45 -27.84
CA LYS A 303 -17.93 15.02 -27.59
C LYS A 303 -16.83 14.57 -26.64
N ILE A 304 -17.17 13.68 -25.73
CA ILE A 304 -16.28 13.22 -24.67
C ILE A 304 -15.78 11.82 -25.02
N CYS A 305 -14.47 11.66 -25.03
CA CYS A 305 -13.84 10.35 -25.14
C CYS A 305 -13.11 10.02 -23.84
N THR A 306 -13.29 8.80 -23.34
CA THR A 306 -12.61 8.35 -22.11
C THR A 306 -11.60 7.27 -22.43
N ILE A 307 -10.34 7.42 -21.95
CA ILE A 307 -9.25 6.50 -22.27
C ILE A 307 -8.48 6.13 -21.01
N GLY A 308 -8.37 4.83 -20.80
CA GLY A 308 -7.76 4.23 -19.62
C GLY A 308 -8.72 3.31 -18.89
N ARG A 309 -8.23 2.16 -18.43
CA ARG A 309 -9.08 1.13 -17.83
C ARG A 309 -9.84 1.65 -16.60
N SER A 310 -9.13 2.25 -15.65
CA SER A 310 -9.74 2.80 -14.43
C SER A 310 -10.68 3.97 -14.75
N MET A 311 -10.32 4.86 -15.70
CA MET A 311 -11.17 5.97 -16.12
C MET A 311 -12.52 5.44 -16.65
N ASN A 312 -12.49 4.51 -17.61
CA ASN A 312 -13.70 3.91 -18.18
C ASN A 312 -14.51 3.16 -17.10
N THR A 313 -13.83 2.46 -16.20
CA THR A 313 -14.47 1.72 -15.12
C THR A 313 -15.24 2.63 -14.20
N ASN A 314 -14.58 3.68 -13.67
CA ASN A 314 -15.18 4.56 -12.68
C ASN A 314 -16.31 5.42 -13.27
N ILE A 315 -16.13 5.91 -14.50
CA ILE A 315 -17.20 6.65 -15.21
C ILE A 315 -18.42 5.76 -15.44
N ASN A 316 -18.23 4.53 -15.94
CA ASN A 316 -19.35 3.63 -16.18
C ASN A 316 -20.09 3.26 -14.88
N VAL A 317 -19.37 2.93 -13.80
CA VAL A 317 -19.98 2.69 -12.49
C VAL A 317 -20.79 3.90 -12.05
N SER A 318 -20.22 5.11 -12.16
CA SER A 318 -20.88 6.34 -11.73
C SER A 318 -22.14 6.67 -12.55
N ILE A 319 -22.14 6.34 -13.85
CA ILE A 319 -23.35 6.45 -14.69
C ILE A 319 -24.39 5.42 -14.26
N ASP A 320 -23.99 4.17 -14.04
CA ASP A 320 -24.91 3.08 -13.72
C ASP A 320 -25.63 3.30 -12.37
N ILE A 321 -24.95 3.95 -11.40
CA ILE A 321 -25.57 4.30 -10.10
C ILE A 321 -26.28 5.67 -10.12
N GLY A 322 -26.22 6.40 -11.24
CA GLY A 322 -26.84 7.73 -11.39
C GLY A 322 -26.08 8.89 -10.75
N TYR A 323 -24.80 8.68 -10.41
CA TYR A 323 -23.93 9.75 -9.91
C TYR A 323 -23.54 10.71 -11.02
N LEU A 324 -23.11 10.19 -12.18
CA LEU A 324 -22.85 10.99 -13.38
C LEU A 324 -24.11 11.06 -14.23
N ASN A 325 -24.63 12.25 -14.42
CA ASN A 325 -25.81 12.50 -15.28
C ASN A 325 -25.37 12.91 -16.70
N ILE A 326 -24.94 11.95 -17.49
CA ILE A 326 -24.52 12.16 -18.88
C ILE A 326 -25.24 11.19 -19.82
N SER A 327 -25.67 11.68 -20.99
CA SER A 327 -26.20 10.82 -22.04
C SER A 327 -25.08 9.98 -22.66
N LYS A 328 -25.34 8.69 -22.85
CA LYS A 328 -24.40 7.79 -23.57
C LYS A 328 -24.06 8.30 -24.98
N SER A 329 -24.91 9.13 -25.58
CA SER A 329 -24.67 9.75 -26.90
C SER A 329 -23.60 10.85 -26.88
N GLU A 330 -23.26 11.38 -25.72
CA GLU A 330 -22.18 12.37 -25.54
C GLU A 330 -20.80 11.72 -25.39
N ILE A 331 -20.76 10.43 -25.02
CA ILE A 331 -19.53 9.66 -24.89
C ILE A 331 -19.27 8.90 -26.19
N ILE A 332 -18.11 9.14 -26.80
CA ILE A 332 -17.68 8.49 -28.05
C ILE A 332 -16.51 7.55 -27.78
N GLU A 333 -16.39 6.51 -28.62
CA GLU A 333 -15.22 5.63 -28.58
C GLU A 333 -14.00 6.29 -29.26
N ALA A 334 -12.78 5.90 -28.85
CA ALA A 334 -11.54 6.43 -29.43
C ALA A 334 -11.47 6.28 -30.96
N ARG A 335 -12.02 5.17 -31.50
CA ARG A 335 -12.11 4.92 -32.99
C ARG A 335 -13.03 5.88 -33.72
N GLU A 336 -13.88 6.60 -33.03
CA GLU A 336 -14.85 7.52 -33.59
C GLU A 336 -14.40 8.97 -33.61
N ILE A 337 -13.31 9.30 -32.93
CA ILE A 337 -12.78 10.68 -32.81
C ILE A 337 -12.61 11.32 -34.20
N GLY A 338 -12.16 10.55 -35.20
CA GLY A 338 -11.96 11.04 -36.55
C GLY A 338 -13.24 11.46 -37.30
N LYS A 339 -14.43 11.21 -36.74
CA LYS A 339 -15.72 11.65 -37.31
C LYS A 339 -16.08 13.08 -36.92
N TYR A 340 -15.37 13.68 -35.97
CA TYR A 340 -15.63 15.01 -35.41
C TYR A 340 -14.50 15.97 -35.75
N ASN A 341 -14.79 17.27 -35.77
CA ASN A 341 -13.75 18.28 -35.87
C ASN A 341 -12.88 18.29 -34.60
N ASP A 342 -11.60 18.63 -34.73
CA ASP A 342 -10.68 18.58 -33.62
C ASP A 342 -11.14 19.44 -32.41
N ASN A 343 -11.71 20.61 -32.67
CA ASN A 343 -12.22 21.49 -31.60
C ASN A 343 -13.53 21.01 -30.95
N GLU A 344 -14.13 19.95 -31.43
CA GLU A 344 -15.36 19.33 -30.89
C GLU A 344 -15.06 18.15 -29.96
N VAL A 345 -13.79 17.83 -29.69
CA VAL A 345 -13.41 16.62 -28.93
C VAL A 345 -12.66 16.96 -27.65
N LEU A 346 -13.14 16.41 -26.53
CA LEU A 346 -12.47 16.41 -25.25
C LEU A 346 -12.18 14.97 -24.83
N ILE A 347 -10.93 14.69 -24.47
CA ILE A 347 -10.46 13.36 -24.05
C ILE A 347 -10.09 13.38 -22.57
N LEU A 348 -10.81 12.61 -21.76
CA LEU A 348 -10.45 12.34 -20.37
C LEU A 348 -9.58 11.08 -20.33
N CYS A 349 -8.39 11.15 -19.75
CA CYS A 349 -7.47 10.02 -19.79
C CYS A 349 -6.72 9.82 -18.48
N THR A 350 -6.25 8.58 -18.24
CA THR A 350 -5.30 8.25 -17.19
C THR A 350 -3.87 8.56 -17.62
N GLY A 351 -2.93 8.54 -16.68
CA GLY A 351 -1.51 8.76 -16.94
C GLY A 351 -0.99 10.12 -16.48
N SER A 352 -1.72 10.77 -15.59
CA SER A 352 -1.30 12.04 -14.99
C SER A 352 -0.08 11.91 -14.08
N GLN A 353 0.30 10.67 -13.72
CA GLN A 353 1.46 10.33 -12.89
C GLN A 353 2.66 9.81 -13.71
N GLY A 354 2.55 9.80 -15.05
CA GLY A 354 3.63 9.41 -15.94
C GLY A 354 3.86 7.89 -16.03
N GLU A 355 2.93 7.07 -15.55
CA GLU A 355 3.02 5.61 -15.59
C GLU A 355 3.15 5.10 -17.04
N GLU A 356 4.07 4.20 -17.29
CA GLU A 356 4.40 3.74 -18.65
C GLU A 356 3.22 3.10 -19.39
N MET A 357 2.37 2.36 -18.66
CA MET A 357 1.24 1.65 -19.22
C MET A 357 -0.05 2.49 -19.25
N ALA A 358 -0.04 3.69 -18.71
CA ALA A 358 -1.21 4.55 -18.69
C ALA A 358 -1.50 5.19 -20.06
N ALA A 359 -2.76 5.57 -20.26
CA ALA A 359 -3.27 6.00 -21.56
C ALA A 359 -2.48 7.16 -22.18
N LEU A 360 -2.19 8.22 -21.41
CA LEU A 360 -1.48 9.40 -21.91
C LEU A 360 -0.05 9.04 -22.36
N ASN A 361 0.66 8.22 -21.58
CA ASN A 361 2.02 7.81 -21.90
C ASN A 361 2.04 6.92 -23.18
N GLN A 362 1.09 5.99 -23.32
CA GLN A 362 0.96 5.17 -24.53
C GLN A 362 0.67 6.04 -25.77
N MET A 363 -0.21 7.03 -25.66
CA MET A 363 -0.48 7.99 -26.75
C MET A 363 0.76 8.83 -27.08
N ALA A 364 1.47 9.34 -26.08
CA ALA A 364 2.68 10.14 -26.28
C ALA A 364 3.82 9.35 -26.94
N ASN A 365 3.92 8.05 -26.68
CA ASN A 365 4.87 7.16 -27.33
C ASN A 365 4.41 6.64 -28.70
N GLY A 366 3.22 7.01 -29.17
CA GLY A 366 2.66 6.52 -30.45
C GLY A 366 2.26 5.05 -30.42
N ARG A 367 1.91 4.53 -29.24
CA ARG A 367 1.49 3.13 -29.02
C ARG A 367 -0.03 2.99 -28.91
N ASN A 368 -0.78 4.01 -29.33
CA ASN A 368 -2.23 3.98 -29.39
C ASN A 368 -2.67 3.93 -30.86
N ASP A 369 -3.53 2.98 -31.21
CA ASP A 369 -3.92 2.72 -32.59
C ASP A 369 -4.85 3.80 -33.17
N TRP A 370 -5.55 4.55 -32.30
CA TRP A 370 -6.60 5.48 -32.71
C TRP A 370 -6.20 6.95 -32.56
N ILE A 371 -5.23 7.26 -31.71
CA ILE A 371 -4.87 8.63 -31.38
C ILE A 371 -3.38 8.87 -31.65
N SER A 372 -3.15 9.85 -32.53
CA SER A 372 -1.86 10.48 -32.75
C SER A 372 -1.98 11.97 -32.43
N PHE A 373 -1.04 12.51 -31.69
CA PHE A 373 -1.04 13.95 -31.33
C PHE A 373 -0.81 14.85 -32.55
N LYS A 374 -1.49 15.99 -32.54
CA LYS A 374 -1.38 17.08 -33.52
C LYS A 374 -0.85 18.34 -32.87
N PRO A 375 -0.18 19.25 -33.59
CA PRO A 375 0.32 20.52 -33.01
C PRO A 375 -0.78 21.44 -32.46
N THR A 376 -2.03 21.26 -32.89
CA THR A 376 -3.20 22.00 -32.38
C THR A 376 -3.76 21.43 -31.08
N ASP A 377 -3.33 20.25 -30.66
CA ASP A 377 -3.83 19.60 -29.44
C ASP A 377 -3.32 20.32 -28.18
N THR A 378 -4.14 20.29 -27.16
CA THR A 378 -3.80 20.79 -25.83
C THR A 378 -3.89 19.66 -24.82
N VAL A 379 -2.83 19.42 -24.07
CA VAL A 379 -2.77 18.43 -22.97
C VAL A 379 -2.71 19.17 -21.65
N ILE A 380 -3.65 18.86 -20.76
CA ILE A 380 -3.79 19.47 -19.45
C ILE A 380 -3.53 18.40 -18.38
N PHE A 381 -2.56 18.63 -17.50
CA PHE A 381 -2.34 17.82 -16.30
C PHE A 381 -3.14 18.40 -15.15
N SER A 382 -4.29 17.80 -14.84
CA SER A 382 -5.16 18.20 -13.73
C SER A 382 -4.85 17.35 -12.48
N SER A 383 -3.55 17.27 -12.14
CA SER A 383 -3.00 16.57 -10.99
C SER A 383 -1.64 17.15 -10.61
N ASN A 384 -1.17 16.84 -9.39
CA ASN A 384 0.22 16.99 -9.01
C ASN A 384 0.91 15.62 -9.03
N PRO A 385 2.23 15.55 -9.32
CA PRO A 385 2.99 14.33 -9.12
C PRO A 385 2.92 13.91 -7.64
N ILE A 386 2.53 12.67 -7.39
CA ILE A 386 2.66 12.09 -6.05
C ILE A 386 4.14 11.82 -5.73
N PRO A 387 4.53 11.73 -4.44
CA PRO A 387 5.92 11.41 -4.08
C PRO A 387 6.44 10.19 -4.85
N GLY A 388 7.64 10.34 -5.46
CA GLY A 388 8.26 9.30 -6.30
C GLY A 388 7.98 9.40 -7.81
N ASN A 389 6.91 10.09 -8.26
CA ASN A 389 6.53 10.12 -9.67
C ASN A 389 7.01 11.37 -10.43
N PHE A 390 7.69 12.30 -9.77
CA PHE A 390 8.11 13.58 -10.38
C PHE A 390 8.90 13.37 -11.69
N GLU A 391 9.91 12.50 -11.70
CA GLU A 391 10.73 12.26 -12.88
C GLU A 391 9.94 11.64 -14.05
N SER A 392 9.00 10.75 -13.74
CA SER A 392 8.15 10.09 -14.74
C SER A 392 7.21 11.09 -15.39
N VAL A 393 6.62 12.00 -14.61
CA VAL A 393 5.77 13.08 -15.12
C VAL A 393 6.59 14.05 -15.97
N GLU A 394 7.77 14.48 -15.52
CA GLU A 394 8.66 15.36 -16.27
C GLU A 394 9.10 14.74 -17.61
N ARG A 395 9.42 13.46 -17.62
CA ARG A 395 9.74 12.73 -18.88
C ARG A 395 8.56 12.74 -19.85
N LEU A 396 7.34 12.52 -19.36
CA LEU A 396 6.13 12.53 -20.17
C LEU A 396 5.83 13.93 -20.72
N VAL A 397 5.94 14.97 -19.89
CA VAL A 397 5.77 16.38 -20.29
C VAL A 397 6.77 16.74 -21.41
N ASN A 398 8.05 16.40 -21.24
CA ASN A 398 9.08 16.63 -22.25
C ASN A 398 8.79 15.87 -23.56
N LEU A 399 8.25 14.66 -23.48
CA LEU A 399 7.83 13.88 -24.65
C LEU A 399 6.69 14.56 -25.40
N LEU A 400 5.69 15.11 -24.69
CA LEU A 400 4.56 15.84 -25.26
C LEU A 400 5.01 17.12 -25.97
N TYR A 401 5.94 17.91 -25.37
CA TYR A 401 6.54 19.07 -26.04
C TYR A 401 7.26 18.67 -27.34
N ARG A 402 7.97 17.53 -27.35
CA ARG A 402 8.60 17.02 -28.59
C ARG A 402 7.58 16.62 -29.67
N ARG A 403 6.34 16.30 -29.30
CA ARG A 403 5.23 16.07 -30.24
C ARG A 403 4.61 17.37 -30.77
N GLY A 404 5.04 18.52 -30.24
CA GLY A 404 4.60 19.83 -30.66
C GLY A 404 3.25 20.26 -30.09
N VAL A 405 2.70 19.52 -29.09
CA VAL A 405 1.41 19.86 -28.46
C VAL A 405 1.59 20.94 -27.40
N ARG A 406 0.51 21.68 -27.12
CA ARG A 406 0.46 22.60 -25.98
C ARG A 406 0.28 21.80 -24.71
N VAL A 407 1.08 22.10 -23.67
CA VAL A 407 0.99 21.43 -22.39
C VAL A 407 0.72 22.45 -21.28
N ALA A 408 -0.32 22.21 -20.49
CA ALA A 408 -0.63 22.96 -19.28
C ALA A 408 -0.46 22.05 -18.05
N ILE A 409 0.35 22.50 -17.09
CA ILE A 409 0.61 21.81 -15.83
C ILE A 409 0.17 22.68 -14.66
N ASN A 410 -0.15 22.04 -13.53
CA ASN A 410 -0.50 22.75 -12.32
C ASN A 410 0.70 23.58 -11.81
N SER A 411 0.46 24.84 -11.49
CA SER A 411 1.44 25.78 -10.92
C SER A 411 0.77 26.77 -9.98
N LYS A 412 1.55 27.68 -9.40
CA LYS A 412 0.99 28.77 -8.59
C LYS A 412 0.14 29.74 -9.41
N GLU A 413 0.51 29.92 -10.68
CA GLU A 413 -0.17 30.80 -11.65
C GLU A 413 -1.37 30.08 -12.29
N THR A 414 -1.19 28.81 -12.65
CA THR A 414 -2.19 27.99 -13.35
C THR A 414 -2.73 26.93 -12.41
N LYS A 415 -3.82 27.23 -11.72
CA LYS A 415 -4.41 26.37 -10.69
C LYS A 415 -5.26 25.26 -11.31
N LEU A 416 -4.62 24.19 -11.76
CA LEU A 416 -5.26 23.05 -12.45
C LEU A 416 -5.53 21.86 -11.54
N HIS A 417 -5.11 21.95 -10.29
CA HIS A 417 -5.31 20.89 -9.30
C HIS A 417 -5.41 21.48 -7.89
N THR A 418 -6.22 20.85 -7.07
CA THR A 418 -6.23 21.03 -5.61
C THR A 418 -6.22 19.66 -4.95
N THR A 419 -5.73 19.61 -3.73
CA THR A 419 -5.67 18.39 -2.93
C THR A 419 -7.04 17.96 -2.43
N GLY A 420 -7.20 16.66 -2.15
CA GLY A 420 -8.34 16.10 -1.42
C GLY A 420 -8.14 16.04 0.09
N HIS A 421 -6.91 16.32 0.58
CA HIS A 421 -6.52 16.17 1.99
C HIS A 421 -6.39 17.50 2.69
N ALA A 422 -6.73 17.50 3.99
CA ALA A 422 -6.72 18.66 4.86
C ALA A 422 -5.33 19.25 5.05
N THR A 423 -5.22 20.55 4.78
CA THR A 423 -4.03 21.33 5.10
C THR A 423 -4.06 21.83 6.56
N GLN A 424 -3.00 22.51 6.99
CA GLN A 424 -2.80 22.92 8.38
C GLN A 424 -4.03 23.57 9.03
N GLN A 425 -4.63 24.57 8.39
CA GLN A 425 -5.76 25.30 8.97
C GLN A 425 -7.07 24.51 8.93
N GLU A 426 -7.21 23.61 7.97
CA GLU A 426 -8.34 22.69 7.89
C GLU A 426 -8.27 21.64 9.01
N GLN A 427 -7.07 21.12 9.32
CA GLN A 427 -6.84 20.25 10.47
C GLN A 427 -7.16 21.00 11.78
N GLN A 428 -6.69 22.24 11.93
CA GLN A 428 -6.99 23.07 13.09
C GLN A 428 -8.50 23.35 13.25
N LEU A 429 -9.21 23.51 12.13
CA LEU A 429 -10.67 23.64 12.16
C LEU A 429 -11.32 22.36 12.67
N LEU A 430 -10.92 21.19 12.17
CA LEU A 430 -11.44 19.90 12.66
C LEU A 430 -11.19 19.73 14.16
N PHE A 431 -9.98 20.06 14.66
CA PHE A 431 -9.68 19.97 16.08
C PHE A 431 -10.59 20.84 16.93
N LYS A 432 -10.99 22.03 16.43
CA LYS A 432 -11.93 22.93 17.14
C LYS A 432 -13.37 22.45 17.07
N LEU A 433 -13.79 21.85 15.96
CA LEU A 433 -15.14 21.30 15.80
C LEU A 433 -15.36 20.08 16.68
N ILE A 434 -14.40 19.16 16.69
CA ILE A 434 -14.48 17.90 17.43
C ILE A 434 -14.09 18.07 18.90
N ASN A 435 -13.17 18.97 19.21
CA ASN A 435 -12.64 19.24 20.55
C ASN A 435 -12.23 17.96 21.32
N PRO A 436 -11.39 17.10 20.75
CA PRO A 436 -11.03 15.82 21.35
C PRO A 436 -10.09 15.99 22.52
N GLN A 437 -10.13 15.05 23.50
CA GLN A 437 -9.18 15.00 24.60
C GLN A 437 -7.81 14.51 24.13
N TYR A 438 -7.79 13.49 23.26
CA TYR A 438 -6.57 12.88 22.71
C TYR A 438 -6.59 12.90 21.19
N ILE A 439 -5.40 12.95 20.57
CA ILE A 439 -5.23 12.87 19.12
C ILE A 439 -4.18 11.81 18.78
N ILE A 440 -4.47 10.97 17.79
CA ILE A 440 -3.53 10.07 17.13
C ILE A 440 -3.49 10.45 15.64
N PRO A 441 -2.35 10.97 15.13
CA PRO A 441 -2.14 11.18 13.71
C PRO A 441 -2.10 9.83 12.97
N THR A 442 -2.80 9.77 11.83
CA THR A 442 -2.86 8.61 10.94
C THR A 442 -2.58 9.02 9.50
N HIS A 443 -2.57 8.08 8.57
CA HIS A 443 -2.49 8.26 7.11
C HIS A 443 -1.44 9.31 6.69
N GLY A 444 -0.16 9.01 6.86
CA GLY A 444 0.94 9.88 6.46
C GLY A 444 2.30 9.33 6.83
N GLU A 445 3.34 9.81 6.16
CA GLU A 445 4.72 9.56 6.53
C GLU A 445 5.06 10.17 7.89
N TYR A 446 6.10 9.71 8.55
CA TYR A 446 6.51 10.18 9.87
C TYR A 446 6.62 11.71 10.00
N LYS A 447 7.13 12.39 8.97
CA LYS A 447 7.23 13.86 8.93
C LYS A 447 5.86 14.53 8.98
N MET A 448 4.86 13.95 8.29
CA MET A 448 3.48 14.45 8.24
C MET A 448 2.78 14.24 9.59
N LEU A 449 2.96 13.06 10.21
CA LEU A 449 2.46 12.79 11.56
C LEU A 449 3.02 13.80 12.58
N ARG A 450 4.32 14.13 12.47
CA ARG A 450 4.95 15.15 13.32
C ARG A 450 4.39 16.55 13.07
N ALA A 451 4.14 16.90 11.81
CA ALA A 451 3.53 18.20 11.47
C ALA A 451 2.13 18.30 12.04
N LEU A 452 1.29 17.26 11.90
CA LEU A 452 -0.04 17.23 12.49
C LEU A 452 0.01 17.37 14.03
N ARG A 453 0.95 16.67 14.67
CA ARG A 453 1.17 16.85 16.12
C ARG A 453 1.43 18.31 16.48
N GLN A 454 2.27 19.01 15.72
CA GLN A 454 2.53 20.41 15.94
C GLN A 454 1.29 21.29 15.70
N ASN A 455 0.54 21.01 14.61
CA ASN A 455 -0.72 21.71 14.30
C ASN A 455 -1.75 21.56 15.42
N ALA A 456 -1.81 20.37 16.05
CA ALA A 456 -2.69 20.12 17.19
C ALA A 456 -2.26 20.93 18.44
N ILE A 457 -0.97 20.97 18.74
CA ILE A 457 -0.39 21.76 19.86
C ILE A 457 -0.65 23.25 19.63
N ASP A 458 -0.40 23.74 18.42
CA ASP A 458 -0.66 25.14 18.05
C ASP A 458 -2.15 25.51 18.14
N SER A 459 -3.02 24.50 18.03
CA SER A 459 -4.48 24.64 18.24
C SER A 459 -4.90 24.60 19.70
N GLY A 460 -3.96 24.37 20.63
CA GLY A 460 -4.19 24.35 22.07
C GLY A 460 -4.41 22.96 22.68
N VAL A 461 -4.16 21.88 21.94
CA VAL A 461 -4.15 20.53 22.50
C VAL A 461 -2.86 20.35 23.32
N HIS A 462 -2.98 19.76 24.52
CA HIS A 462 -1.81 19.56 25.36
C HIS A 462 -0.82 18.60 24.68
N PRO A 463 0.50 18.89 24.67
CA PRO A 463 1.51 18.04 24.00
C PRO A 463 1.50 16.57 24.39
N ASP A 464 1.15 16.26 25.65
CA ASP A 464 1.08 14.90 26.19
C ASP A 464 -0.21 14.16 25.76
N ASN A 465 -1.15 14.87 25.12
CA ASN A 465 -2.39 14.30 24.62
C ASN A 465 -2.34 13.99 23.12
N VAL A 466 -1.20 14.23 22.46
CA VAL A 466 -1.01 13.87 21.04
C VAL A 466 0.00 12.74 20.93
N TYR A 467 -0.50 11.55 20.66
CA TYR A 467 0.28 10.32 20.66
C TYR A 467 0.68 9.91 19.25
N GLN A 468 1.95 9.59 19.06
CA GLN A 468 2.44 8.93 17.86
C GLN A 468 2.59 7.44 18.18
N ILE A 469 1.94 6.60 17.39
CA ILE A 469 1.99 5.15 17.50
C ILE A 469 2.65 4.57 16.23
N VAL A 470 2.88 3.28 16.22
CA VAL A 470 3.34 2.55 15.02
C VAL A 470 2.33 1.47 14.66
N ASN A 471 2.38 0.97 13.41
CA ASN A 471 1.53 -0.14 12.99
C ASN A 471 1.69 -1.34 13.93
N GLY A 472 0.58 -1.96 14.29
CA GLY A 472 0.51 -3.08 15.22
C GLY A 472 0.47 -2.70 16.70
N GLN A 473 0.85 -1.50 17.09
CA GLN A 473 0.87 -1.09 18.49
C GLN A 473 -0.55 -0.99 19.07
N ILE A 474 -0.80 -1.65 20.21
CA ILE A 474 -2.10 -1.64 20.86
C ILE A 474 -2.23 -0.40 21.75
N VAL A 475 -3.28 0.36 21.50
CA VAL A 475 -3.78 1.45 22.34
C VAL A 475 -4.98 0.94 23.14
N GLU A 476 -5.00 1.19 24.44
CA GLU A 476 -6.09 0.82 25.34
C GLU A 476 -6.82 2.08 25.83
N MET A 477 -8.15 2.04 25.72
CA MET A 477 -9.04 3.05 26.31
C MET A 477 -9.83 2.40 27.44
N LEU A 478 -9.71 2.94 28.64
CA LEU A 478 -10.44 2.47 29.80
C LEU A 478 -10.98 3.66 30.61
N ASP A 479 -12.27 3.68 30.89
CA ASP A 479 -12.92 4.76 31.60
C ASP A 479 -12.52 6.16 31.04
N HIS A 480 -12.57 6.31 29.70
CA HIS A 480 -12.24 7.54 28.95
C HIS A 480 -10.75 7.96 29.03
N LYS A 481 -9.84 7.09 29.48
CA LYS A 481 -8.41 7.35 29.57
C LYS A 481 -7.64 6.47 28.59
N ILE A 482 -6.69 7.11 27.88
CA ILE A 482 -5.81 6.45 26.94
C ILE A 482 -4.57 5.87 27.61
N LYS A 483 -4.16 4.69 27.18
CA LYS A 483 -2.89 4.08 27.52
C LYS A 483 -2.25 3.49 26.26
N ILE A 484 -1.07 3.98 25.93
CA ILE A 484 -0.24 3.37 24.88
C ILE A 484 0.48 2.18 25.52
N THR A 485 0.29 0.99 24.94
CA THR A 485 0.91 -0.24 25.49
C THR A 485 2.20 -0.60 24.75
N ASN A 486 2.97 -1.53 25.33
CA ASN A 486 4.11 -2.17 24.65
C ASN A 486 3.70 -3.52 24.00
N ASN A 487 2.41 -3.77 23.87
CA ASN A 487 1.90 -4.95 23.19
C ASN A 487 1.66 -4.65 21.71
N PHE A 488 1.98 -5.61 20.85
CA PHE A 488 1.88 -5.46 19.42
C PHE A 488 1.13 -6.64 18.79
N ILE A 489 0.36 -6.34 17.76
CA ILE A 489 -0.16 -7.29 16.80
C ILE A 489 0.77 -7.25 15.59
N ASP A 490 1.04 -8.38 14.95
CA ASP A 490 1.85 -8.41 13.74
C ASP A 490 1.22 -7.54 12.65
N ALA A 491 1.97 -6.57 12.18
CA ALA A 491 1.62 -5.64 11.11
C ALA A 491 2.67 -5.69 9.96
N THR A 492 3.40 -6.80 9.84
CA THR A 492 4.39 -7.03 8.79
C THR A 492 3.76 -6.92 7.42
N GLU A 493 4.40 -6.21 6.51
CA GLU A 493 3.93 -6.01 5.15
C GLU A 493 3.73 -7.33 4.40
N VAL A 494 2.58 -7.49 3.77
CA VAL A 494 2.23 -8.63 2.92
C VAL A 494 2.20 -8.18 1.47
N TYR A 495 3.04 -8.77 0.64
CA TYR A 495 3.18 -8.39 -0.76
C TYR A 495 2.23 -9.18 -1.65
N VAL A 496 1.60 -8.50 -2.60
CA VAL A 496 0.66 -9.12 -3.54
C VAL A 496 1.13 -8.95 -4.98
N SER A 497 0.83 -9.96 -5.80
CA SER A 497 1.14 -9.98 -7.23
C SER A 497 -0.04 -10.60 -7.97
N GLY A 498 -0.77 -9.80 -8.76
CA GLY A 498 -2.08 -10.18 -9.28
C GLY A 498 -3.03 -10.56 -8.14
N ASN A 499 -3.64 -11.73 -8.24
CA ASN A 499 -4.59 -12.25 -7.24
C ASN A 499 -3.92 -13.08 -6.13
N GLU A 500 -2.58 -13.11 -6.10
CA GLU A 500 -1.83 -13.96 -5.17
C GLU A 500 -1.25 -13.16 -4.00
N ILE A 501 -1.41 -13.73 -2.80
CA ILE A 501 -0.74 -13.28 -1.58
C ILE A 501 0.57 -14.07 -1.48
N ASN A 502 1.70 -13.38 -1.48
CA ASN A 502 3.02 -14.00 -1.46
C ASN A 502 3.52 -14.19 -0.02
N SER A 503 3.61 -15.42 0.44
CA SER A 503 4.08 -15.78 1.79
C SER A 503 5.61 -15.80 1.94
N ASP A 504 6.38 -16.09 0.87
CA ASP A 504 7.87 -16.09 0.89
C ASP A 504 8.41 -15.05 -0.09
N THR A 505 8.31 -13.81 0.31
CA THR A 505 8.66 -12.65 -0.53
C THR A 505 10.15 -12.37 -0.58
N SER A 506 10.91 -12.69 0.46
CA SER A 506 12.33 -12.34 0.54
C SER A 506 13.16 -13.01 -0.56
N THR A 507 12.94 -14.32 -0.78
CA THR A 507 13.60 -15.10 -1.83
C THR A 507 13.12 -14.69 -3.22
N LEU A 508 11.82 -14.46 -3.38
CA LEU A 508 11.21 -14.04 -4.65
C LEU A 508 11.74 -12.67 -5.09
N LEU A 509 11.72 -11.68 -4.21
CA LEU A 509 12.24 -10.33 -4.47
C LEU A 509 13.74 -10.34 -4.79
N LYS A 510 14.53 -11.12 -4.03
CA LYS A 510 15.96 -11.29 -4.30
C LYS A 510 16.22 -11.83 -5.72
N HIS A 511 15.42 -12.83 -6.15
CA HIS A 511 15.53 -13.36 -7.51
C HIS A 511 15.07 -12.35 -8.56
N ARG A 512 13.96 -11.64 -8.34
CA ARG A 512 13.43 -10.63 -9.27
C ARG A 512 14.40 -9.46 -9.41
N ARG A 513 14.99 -8.96 -8.31
CA ARG A 513 16.05 -7.93 -8.35
C ARG A 513 17.27 -8.42 -9.15
N ALA A 514 17.77 -9.61 -8.86
CA ALA A 514 18.89 -10.17 -9.62
C ALA A 514 18.57 -10.33 -11.11
N LEU A 515 17.34 -10.69 -11.46
CA LEU A 515 16.89 -10.78 -12.85
C LEU A 515 16.79 -9.40 -13.52
N SER A 516 16.31 -8.37 -12.82
CA SER A 516 16.17 -7.01 -13.37
C SER A 516 17.52 -6.31 -13.52
N GLU A 517 18.45 -6.48 -12.57
CA GLU A 517 19.76 -5.79 -12.55
C GLU A 517 20.83 -6.51 -13.38
N ASP A 518 20.92 -7.83 -13.21
CA ASP A 518 22.03 -8.64 -13.73
C ASP A 518 21.60 -9.78 -14.66
N GLY A 519 20.29 -10.00 -14.82
CA GLY A 519 19.73 -11.00 -15.73
C GLY A 519 19.95 -12.44 -15.27
N ILE A 520 19.81 -13.37 -16.23
CA ILE A 520 19.93 -14.82 -15.97
C ILE A 520 21.08 -15.44 -16.78
N PHE A 521 21.78 -16.37 -16.13
CA PHE A 521 22.84 -17.19 -16.72
C PHE A 521 22.51 -18.66 -16.49
N TYR A 522 22.21 -19.38 -17.55
CA TYR A 522 21.73 -20.75 -17.50
C TYR A 522 22.79 -21.71 -18.03
N VAL A 523 23.08 -22.78 -17.28
CA VAL A 523 24.06 -23.79 -17.65
C VAL A 523 23.39 -25.17 -17.68
N THR A 524 23.47 -25.84 -18.82
CA THR A 524 22.97 -27.19 -18.99
C THR A 524 24.15 -28.18 -19.07
N LEU A 525 24.11 -29.18 -18.22
CA LEU A 525 25.03 -30.34 -18.26
C LEU A 525 24.29 -31.55 -18.76
N ILE A 526 24.93 -32.29 -19.66
CA ILE A 526 24.48 -33.65 -20.10
C ILE A 526 25.57 -34.63 -19.71
N LEU A 527 25.25 -35.57 -18.84
CA LEU A 527 26.19 -36.55 -18.34
C LEU A 527 25.66 -37.98 -18.46
N ASP A 528 26.57 -38.94 -18.43
CA ASP A 528 26.28 -40.37 -18.24
C ASP A 528 26.85 -40.77 -16.87
N SER A 529 25.97 -41.06 -15.92
CA SER A 529 26.38 -41.45 -14.56
C SER A 529 27.02 -42.86 -14.51
N LYS A 530 26.71 -43.75 -15.47
CA LYS A 530 27.35 -45.07 -15.59
C LYS A 530 28.78 -44.97 -16.12
N GLN A 531 28.98 -44.16 -17.18
CA GLN A 531 30.30 -43.90 -17.75
C GLN A 531 31.10 -42.84 -17.01
N ARG A 532 30.46 -42.13 -16.05
CA ARG A 532 31.09 -41.10 -15.21
C ARG A 532 31.79 -39.99 -15.99
N LYS A 533 31.12 -39.48 -17.01
CA LYS A 533 31.64 -38.43 -17.88
C LYS A 533 30.54 -37.48 -18.34
N LEU A 534 30.93 -36.27 -18.69
CA LEU A 534 30.10 -35.37 -19.49
C LEU A 534 30.03 -35.88 -20.92
N ILE A 535 28.84 -35.93 -21.51
CA ILE A 535 28.61 -36.33 -22.89
C ILE A 535 29.03 -35.22 -23.84
N ASN A 536 28.64 -33.98 -23.50
CA ASN A 536 28.93 -32.79 -24.28
C ASN A 536 29.58 -31.73 -23.41
N LEU A 537 30.13 -30.67 -24.04
CA LEU A 537 30.51 -29.46 -23.34
C LEU A 537 29.28 -28.83 -22.70
N PRO A 538 29.42 -28.18 -21.50
CA PRO A 538 28.35 -27.41 -20.90
C PRO A 538 27.75 -26.42 -21.87
N VAL A 539 26.42 -26.41 -22.01
CA VAL A 539 25.69 -25.46 -22.84
C VAL A 539 25.30 -24.25 -21.99
N ILE A 540 25.65 -23.06 -22.45
CA ILE A 540 25.40 -21.81 -21.74
C ILE A 540 24.42 -20.95 -22.52
N THR A 541 23.41 -20.45 -21.83
CA THR A 541 22.48 -19.43 -22.32
C THR A 541 22.38 -18.29 -21.30
N SER A 542 22.38 -17.04 -21.77
CA SER A 542 22.22 -15.87 -20.91
C SER A 542 21.29 -14.85 -21.56
N LYS A 543 20.43 -14.24 -20.72
CA LYS A 543 19.57 -13.12 -21.13
C LYS A 543 19.62 -12.03 -20.08
N GLY A 544 19.69 -10.78 -20.52
CA GLY A 544 19.68 -9.61 -19.64
C GLY A 544 20.98 -9.38 -18.86
N SER A 545 22.01 -10.27 -18.97
CA SER A 545 23.24 -10.14 -18.20
C SER A 545 24.34 -9.38 -18.95
N PHE A 546 24.85 -9.96 -20.03
CA PHE A 546 25.86 -9.34 -20.89
C PHE A 546 25.81 -9.94 -22.30
N PHE A 547 26.39 -9.22 -23.26
CA PHE A 547 26.41 -9.66 -24.66
C PHE A 547 27.30 -10.90 -24.82
N ILE A 548 26.68 -12.07 -25.02
CA ILE A 548 27.37 -13.37 -25.21
C ILE A 548 28.28 -13.30 -26.44
N LYS A 549 27.79 -12.77 -27.58
CA LYS A 549 28.59 -12.66 -28.82
C LYS A 549 29.89 -11.89 -28.63
N GLY A 550 29.88 -10.82 -27.82
CA GLY A 550 31.08 -10.04 -27.50
C GLY A 550 31.92 -10.58 -26.34
N SER A 551 31.53 -11.71 -25.74
CA SER A 551 32.18 -12.28 -24.56
C SER A 551 32.58 -13.76 -24.75
N GLN A 552 32.74 -14.20 -26.01
CA GLN A 552 33.09 -15.60 -26.34
C GLN A 552 34.32 -16.13 -25.59
N PRO A 553 35.43 -15.39 -25.43
CA PRO A 553 36.57 -15.88 -24.65
C PRO A 553 36.23 -16.20 -23.20
N LEU A 554 35.38 -15.37 -22.57
CA LEU A 554 34.92 -15.61 -21.20
C LEU A 554 34.01 -16.84 -21.13
N ILE A 555 33.05 -16.97 -22.04
CA ILE A 555 32.15 -18.14 -22.12
C ILE A 555 32.96 -19.42 -22.31
N THR A 556 33.91 -19.44 -23.24
CA THR A 556 34.80 -20.57 -23.47
C THR A 556 35.55 -20.93 -22.20
N LYS A 557 36.12 -19.97 -21.50
CA LYS A 557 36.82 -20.20 -20.22
C LYS A 557 35.91 -20.81 -19.15
N ILE A 558 34.67 -20.34 -19.02
CA ILE A 558 33.67 -20.87 -18.10
C ILE A 558 33.34 -22.33 -18.46
N VAL A 559 33.05 -22.60 -19.75
CA VAL A 559 32.69 -23.94 -20.24
C VAL A 559 33.79 -24.94 -19.92
N TYR A 560 35.05 -24.65 -20.26
CA TYR A 560 36.15 -25.59 -20.00
C TYR A 560 36.47 -25.73 -18.51
N SER A 561 36.38 -24.67 -17.71
CA SER A 561 36.54 -24.76 -16.26
C SER A 561 35.44 -25.61 -15.59
N ILE A 562 34.20 -25.49 -16.04
CA ILE A 562 33.10 -26.34 -15.57
C ILE A 562 33.37 -27.78 -15.96
N LYS A 563 33.71 -28.04 -17.25
CA LYS A 563 34.01 -29.38 -17.74
C LYS A 563 35.09 -30.06 -16.90
N GLU A 564 36.23 -29.40 -16.73
CA GLU A 564 37.37 -29.94 -15.98
C GLU A 564 36.99 -30.31 -14.53
N ARG A 565 36.29 -29.41 -13.84
CA ARG A 565 35.90 -29.64 -12.43
C ARG A 565 34.81 -30.70 -12.30
N VAL A 566 33.85 -30.74 -13.22
CA VAL A 566 32.80 -31.77 -13.25
C VAL A 566 33.41 -33.16 -13.57
N ASP A 567 34.27 -33.28 -14.60
CA ASP A 567 34.96 -34.51 -14.94
C ASP A 567 35.83 -35.01 -13.78
N THR A 568 36.56 -34.11 -13.10
CA THR A 568 37.35 -34.44 -11.92
C THR A 568 36.48 -34.98 -10.78
N TYR A 569 35.34 -34.31 -10.52
CA TYR A 569 34.39 -34.77 -9.51
C TYR A 569 33.83 -36.16 -9.84
N LEU A 570 33.33 -36.35 -11.07
CA LEU A 570 32.77 -37.64 -11.52
C LEU A 570 33.76 -38.81 -11.42
N LYS A 571 35.05 -38.57 -11.65
CA LYS A 571 36.10 -39.60 -11.52
C LYS A 571 36.44 -39.95 -10.07
N ARG A 572 36.34 -38.97 -9.15
CA ARG A 572 36.82 -39.14 -7.76
C ARG A 572 35.75 -39.63 -6.79
N THR A 573 34.45 -39.47 -7.12
CA THR A 573 33.36 -39.77 -6.19
C THR A 573 32.70 -41.10 -6.48
N GLN A 574 32.39 -41.85 -5.44
CA GLN A 574 31.68 -43.15 -5.58
C GLN A 574 30.18 -42.93 -5.89
N TYR A 575 29.58 -41.89 -5.32
CA TYR A 575 28.17 -41.50 -5.54
C TYR A 575 28.10 -40.10 -6.08
N ILE A 576 27.22 -39.87 -7.10
CA ILE A 576 27.03 -38.56 -7.71
C ILE A 576 25.97 -37.77 -6.92
N ASN A 577 26.42 -36.70 -6.25
CA ASN A 577 25.52 -35.74 -5.62
C ASN A 577 25.19 -34.60 -6.62
N TYR A 578 24.01 -34.65 -7.20
CA TYR A 578 23.56 -33.66 -8.20
C TYR A 578 23.45 -32.22 -7.63
N ASN A 579 23.08 -32.10 -6.35
CA ASN A 579 23.03 -30.79 -5.71
C ASN A 579 24.42 -30.17 -5.53
N PHE A 580 25.41 -30.99 -5.22
CA PHE A 580 26.81 -30.56 -5.20
C PHE A 580 27.29 -30.14 -6.60
N LEU A 581 26.97 -30.89 -7.64
CA LEU A 581 27.32 -30.55 -9.02
C LEU A 581 26.67 -29.20 -9.43
N LYS A 582 25.39 -28.99 -9.10
CA LYS A 582 24.73 -27.69 -9.35
C LYS A 582 25.46 -26.55 -8.65
N LYS A 583 25.79 -26.70 -7.37
CA LYS A 583 26.55 -25.69 -6.61
C LYS A 583 27.93 -25.43 -7.20
N LEU A 584 28.66 -26.47 -7.63
CA LEU A 584 29.96 -26.35 -8.26
C LEU A 584 29.90 -25.52 -9.54
N VAL A 585 28.92 -25.78 -10.42
CA VAL A 585 28.70 -25.02 -11.66
C VAL A 585 28.37 -23.57 -11.38
N ILE A 586 27.48 -23.31 -10.40
CA ILE A 586 27.11 -21.97 -9.97
C ILE A 586 28.35 -21.21 -9.49
N ASN A 587 29.15 -21.79 -8.61
CA ASN A 587 30.35 -21.16 -8.05
C ASN A 587 31.39 -20.83 -9.12
N VAL A 588 31.65 -21.77 -10.04
CA VAL A 588 32.59 -21.53 -11.15
C VAL A 588 32.11 -20.41 -12.04
N SER A 589 30.83 -20.45 -12.45
CA SER A 589 30.25 -19.43 -13.31
C SER A 589 30.27 -18.06 -12.64
N GLN A 590 29.86 -17.98 -11.37
CA GLN A 590 29.81 -16.75 -10.60
C GLN A 590 31.20 -16.13 -10.43
N PHE A 591 32.23 -16.94 -10.14
CA PHE A 591 33.61 -16.48 -10.00
C PHE A 591 34.09 -15.81 -11.29
N PHE A 592 33.95 -16.45 -12.45
CA PHE A 592 34.42 -15.89 -13.71
C PHE A 592 33.62 -14.68 -14.18
N ILE A 593 32.28 -14.69 -14.01
CA ILE A 593 31.43 -13.57 -14.38
C ILE A 593 31.78 -12.35 -13.51
N TRP A 594 31.86 -12.55 -12.19
CA TRP A 594 32.21 -11.44 -11.28
C TRP A 594 33.61 -10.89 -11.55
N SER A 595 34.62 -11.75 -11.74
CA SER A 595 35.99 -11.31 -11.97
C SER A 595 36.14 -10.48 -13.24
N ASN A 596 35.36 -10.76 -14.30
CA ASN A 596 35.50 -10.14 -15.60
C ASN A 596 34.44 -9.07 -15.91
N LYS A 597 33.23 -9.18 -15.37
CA LYS A 597 32.08 -8.31 -15.72
C LYS A 597 31.53 -7.52 -14.52
N LYS A 598 31.93 -7.85 -13.29
CA LYS A 598 31.41 -7.29 -12.04
C LYS A 598 29.89 -7.43 -11.88
N LYS A 599 29.30 -8.46 -12.51
CA LYS A 599 27.87 -8.79 -12.48
C LYS A 599 27.60 -10.06 -11.69
N ARG A 600 26.39 -10.14 -11.11
CA ARG A 600 25.92 -11.29 -10.29
C ARG A 600 24.59 -11.83 -10.81
N PRO A 601 24.52 -12.32 -12.06
CA PRO A 601 23.26 -12.81 -12.61
C PRO A 601 22.71 -13.99 -11.81
N LEU A 602 21.40 -14.21 -11.91
CA LEU A 602 20.78 -15.42 -11.38
C LEU A 602 21.28 -16.63 -12.17
N ILE A 603 22.15 -17.45 -11.54
CA ILE A 603 22.72 -18.63 -12.20
C ILE A 603 21.86 -19.84 -11.90
N ARG A 604 21.40 -20.52 -12.94
CA ARG A 604 20.64 -21.79 -12.85
C ARG A 604 21.35 -22.90 -13.59
N THR A 605 21.30 -24.11 -13.03
CA THR A 605 21.94 -25.28 -13.62
C THR A 605 20.93 -26.42 -13.73
N THR A 606 20.79 -26.94 -14.93
CA THR A 606 20.06 -28.21 -15.19
C THR A 606 21.03 -29.33 -15.56
N ILE A 607 20.78 -30.50 -15.04
CA ILE A 607 21.60 -31.70 -15.29
C ILE A 607 20.70 -32.78 -15.84
N PHE A 608 21.00 -33.24 -17.05
CA PHE A 608 20.39 -34.39 -17.67
C PHE A 608 21.33 -35.59 -17.54
N ASP A 609 20.82 -36.71 -17.04
CA ASP A 609 21.56 -37.98 -16.91
C ASP A 609 20.97 -39.01 -17.85
N LEU A 610 21.62 -39.24 -18.99
CA LEU A 610 21.14 -40.13 -20.05
C LEU A 610 21.00 -41.58 -19.60
N SER A 611 21.77 -41.99 -18.60
CA SER A 611 21.70 -43.38 -18.09
C SER A 611 20.49 -43.63 -17.17
N LYS A 612 19.84 -42.60 -16.65
CA LYS A 612 18.61 -42.67 -15.85
C LYS A 612 17.34 -42.50 -16.71
N ASP A 613 17.38 -41.62 -17.71
CA ASP A 613 16.22 -41.38 -18.58
C ASP A 613 15.85 -42.57 -19.45
N GLN A 614 16.81 -43.42 -19.82
CA GLN A 614 16.56 -44.68 -20.52
C GLN A 614 15.78 -45.73 -19.68
N GLN A 615 15.84 -45.65 -18.34
CA GLN A 615 15.09 -46.55 -17.46
C GLN A 615 13.63 -46.15 -17.27
N GLN A 616 13.30 -44.86 -17.38
CA GLN A 616 11.90 -44.43 -17.30
C GLN A 616 11.10 -44.69 -18.59
N THR A 617 11.76 -44.77 -19.73
CA THR A 617 11.12 -45.10 -21.01
C THR A 617 10.88 -46.59 -21.19
N THR A 618 11.67 -47.46 -20.56
CA THR A 618 11.50 -48.94 -20.59
C THR A 618 10.41 -49.41 -19.63
N ASN A 619 10.23 -48.74 -18.46
CA ASN A 619 9.18 -49.09 -17.49
C ASN A 619 7.77 -48.56 -17.87
N LYS A 620 7.63 -47.79 -18.94
CA LYS A 620 6.33 -47.37 -19.50
C LYS A 620 5.89 -48.24 -20.70
N LYS A 621 6.68 -49.25 -21.07
CA LYS A 621 6.38 -50.17 -22.17
C LYS A 621 6.23 -51.63 -21.70
N SER A 622 6.18 -51.89 -20.39
CA SER A 622 5.83 -53.19 -19.82
C SER A 622 4.50 -53.11 -19.07
#